data_b9f53dc0220354aae5344bdef908bd8e
#
_entry.id   b9f53dc0220354aae5344bdef908bd8e
#
_cell.length_a   1.000
_cell.length_b   1.000
_cell.length_c   1.000
_cell.angle_alpha   90.00
_cell.angle_beta   90.00
_cell.angle_gamma   90.00
#
_symmetry.space_group_name_H-M   'P 1'
#
loop_
_entity.id
_entity.type
_entity.pdbx_description
1 polymer ?
#
loop_
_entity_poly.entity_id
_entity_poly.type
_entity_poly.pdbx_seq_one_letter_code
_entity_poly.pdbx_strand_id
1 'polypeptide(L)'
;MKQKSSRSALFLMELIFSILFFALASAVCVQLFVKAHLLSVSTQELNRALTSAQSAAASLQAKQGDAAAALGVLGGEGDTLYYNANWQPCTAADAAYTLQLLPAAEDETTNIVVTKLGETAPLLTLPVRCHTPLTAE
;
A
#
# COMPACT_ATOMS: atom_id res chain seq x y z
N MET A 1 42.90 38.71 37.30
CA MET A 1 42.66 37.26 37.23
C MET A 1 41.18 36.87 36.99
N LYS A 2 40.22 37.74 37.17
CA LYS A 2 38.77 37.41 36.93
C LYS A 2 38.31 37.32 35.46
N GLN A 3 39.07 37.85 34.50
CA GLN A 3 38.66 37.84 33.09
C GLN A 3 38.95 36.53 32.34
N LYS A 4 39.90 35.73 32.77
CA LYS A 4 40.20 34.43 32.12
C LYS A 4 39.14 33.37 32.39
N SER A 5 38.52 33.38 33.56
CA SER A 5 37.45 32.46 33.94
C SER A 5 36.16 32.69 33.13
N SER A 6 35.82 33.93 32.81
CA SER A 6 34.64 34.29 32.06
C SER A 6 34.71 33.85 30.57
N ARG A 7 35.86 33.93 29.93
CA ARG A 7 36.06 33.50 28.55
C ARG A 7 36.00 31.98 28.39
N SER A 8 36.53 31.25 29.37
CA SER A 8 36.46 29.78 29.39
C SER A 8 35.01 29.28 29.59
N ALA A 9 34.25 29.96 30.45
CA ALA A 9 32.85 29.64 30.70
C ALA A 9 31.97 29.90 29.49
N LEU A 10 32.21 31.01 28.77
CA LEU A 10 31.51 31.31 27.52
C LEU A 10 31.81 30.29 26.44
N PHE A 11 33.04 29.87 26.28
CA PHE A 11 33.42 28.84 25.30
C PHE A 11 32.77 27.46 25.61
N LEU A 12 32.75 27.10 26.90
CA LEU A 12 32.06 25.88 27.33
C LEU A 12 30.56 25.94 27.04
N MET A 13 29.92 27.08 27.26
CA MET A 13 28.51 27.26 27.01
C MET A 13 28.20 27.17 25.49
N GLU A 14 29.03 27.77 24.65
CA GLU A 14 28.94 27.68 23.20
C GLU A 14 29.09 26.23 22.73
N LEU A 15 30.04 25.49 23.30
CA LEU A 15 30.23 24.06 22.95
C LEU A 15 28.99 23.23 23.34
N ILE A 16 28.41 23.45 24.51
CA ILE A 16 27.22 22.75 24.95
C ILE A 16 26.03 23.02 24.03
N PHE A 17 25.82 24.29 23.64
CA PHE A 17 24.78 24.65 22.70
C PHE A 17 24.98 24.00 21.33
N SER A 18 26.22 23.99 20.81
CA SER A 18 26.54 23.35 19.52
C SER A 18 26.23 21.84 19.56
N ILE A 19 26.61 21.15 20.61
CA ILE A 19 26.31 19.72 20.79
C ILE A 19 24.81 19.50 20.91
N LEU A 20 24.09 20.35 21.64
CA LEU A 20 22.64 20.27 21.81
C LEU A 20 21.93 20.42 20.45
N PHE A 21 22.29 21.45 19.67
CA PHE A 21 21.74 21.65 18.34
C PHE A 21 22.04 20.48 17.39
N PHE A 22 23.26 19.97 17.44
CA PHE A 22 23.63 18.80 16.65
C PHE A 22 22.83 17.56 17.00
N ALA A 23 22.63 17.31 18.30
CA ALA A 23 21.82 16.19 18.78
C ALA A 23 20.36 16.31 18.34
N LEU A 24 19.76 17.50 18.45
CA LEU A 24 18.38 17.76 17.99
C LEU A 24 18.25 17.58 16.47
N ALA A 25 19.17 18.14 15.69
CA ALA A 25 19.18 18.00 14.24
C ALA A 25 19.29 16.52 13.82
N SER A 26 20.16 15.77 14.45
CA SER A 26 20.33 14.32 14.19
C SER A 26 19.06 13.54 14.51
N ALA A 27 18.40 13.83 15.62
CA ALA A 27 17.14 13.18 16.00
C ALA A 27 16.03 13.43 14.96
N VAL A 28 15.90 14.66 14.46
CA VAL A 28 14.93 15.00 13.42
C VAL A 28 15.25 14.28 12.12
N CYS A 29 16.52 14.23 11.71
CA CYS A 29 16.93 13.51 10.50
C CYS A 29 16.59 12.02 10.58
N VAL A 30 16.83 11.36 11.70
CA VAL A 30 16.47 9.94 11.90
C VAL A 30 14.96 9.74 11.80
N GLN A 31 14.15 10.60 12.42
CA GLN A 31 12.69 10.51 12.35
C GLN A 31 12.18 10.68 10.91
N LEU A 32 12.73 11.62 10.15
CA LEU A 32 12.37 11.81 8.74
C LEU A 32 12.74 10.59 7.90
N PHE A 33 13.90 10.00 8.15
CA PHE A 33 14.34 8.82 7.43
C PHE A 33 13.43 7.62 7.68
N VAL A 34 13.05 7.38 8.94
CA VAL A 34 12.11 6.31 9.30
C VAL A 34 10.74 6.53 8.64
N LYS A 35 10.20 7.75 8.69
CA LYS A 35 8.93 8.08 8.03
C LYS A 35 8.99 7.88 6.51
N ALA A 36 10.08 8.32 5.88
CA ALA A 36 10.29 8.13 4.44
C ALA A 36 10.36 6.65 4.06
N HIS A 37 11.02 5.84 4.88
CA HIS A 37 11.09 4.40 4.67
C HIS A 37 9.72 3.72 4.77
N LEU A 38 8.94 4.02 5.82
CA LEU A 38 7.59 3.49 6.00
C LEU A 38 6.66 3.90 4.85
N LEU A 39 6.75 5.15 4.41
CA LEU A 39 5.96 5.64 3.26
C LEU A 39 6.36 4.93 1.97
N SER A 40 7.64 4.67 1.76
CA SER A 40 8.13 3.92 0.60
C SER A 40 7.58 2.49 0.55
N VAL A 41 7.58 1.79 1.68
CA VAL A 41 7.00 0.43 1.80
C VAL A 41 5.50 0.45 1.51
N SER A 42 4.76 1.37 2.12
CA SER A 42 3.32 1.52 1.89
C SER A 42 2.99 1.83 0.42
N THR A 43 3.78 2.69 -0.23
CA THR A 43 3.61 3.01 -1.65
C THR A 43 3.87 1.80 -2.53
N GLN A 44 4.86 0.98 -2.21
CA GLN A 44 5.14 -0.26 -2.95
C GLN A 44 4.00 -1.27 -2.81
N GLU A 45 3.46 -1.45 -1.60
CA GLU A 45 2.29 -2.31 -1.37
C GLU A 45 1.10 -1.83 -2.21
N LEU A 46 0.82 -0.53 -2.19
CA LEU A 46 -0.28 0.05 -2.96
C LEU A 46 -0.10 -0.12 -4.48
N ASN A 47 1.11 0.10 -4.99
CA ASN A 47 1.41 -0.08 -6.41
C ASN A 47 1.22 -1.54 -6.85
N ARG A 48 1.61 -2.50 -6.04
CA ARG A 48 1.40 -3.92 -6.32
C ARG A 48 -0.08 -4.30 -6.25
N ALA A 49 -0.80 -3.79 -5.25
CA ALA A 49 -2.25 -3.95 -5.16
C ALA A 49 -2.96 -3.40 -6.39
N LEU A 50 -2.56 -2.21 -6.85
CA LEU A 50 -3.11 -1.57 -8.04
C LEU A 50 -2.84 -2.39 -9.31
N THR A 51 -1.62 -2.89 -9.48
CA THR A 51 -1.26 -3.74 -10.63
C THR A 51 -2.08 -5.03 -10.64
N SER A 52 -2.25 -5.66 -9.48
CA SER A 52 -3.08 -6.86 -9.34
C SER A 52 -4.56 -6.58 -9.64
N ALA A 53 -5.08 -5.45 -9.14
CA ALA A 53 -6.44 -5.02 -9.41
C ALA A 53 -6.66 -4.70 -10.90
N GLN A 54 -5.71 -4.07 -11.56
CA GLN A 54 -5.76 -3.81 -13.02
C GLN A 54 -5.74 -5.11 -13.82
N SER A 55 -4.96 -6.10 -13.43
CA SER A 55 -4.95 -7.43 -14.08
C SER A 55 -6.29 -8.14 -13.90
N ALA A 56 -6.90 -8.05 -12.72
CA ALA A 56 -8.24 -8.58 -12.46
C ALA A 56 -9.31 -7.82 -13.27
N ALA A 57 -9.21 -6.51 -13.40
CA ALA A 57 -10.10 -5.70 -14.21
C ALA A 57 -10.03 -6.08 -15.70
N ALA A 58 -8.83 -6.27 -16.23
CA ALA A 58 -8.62 -6.69 -17.62
C ALA A 58 -9.19 -8.09 -17.87
N SER A 59 -8.98 -9.04 -16.96
CA SER A 59 -9.56 -10.38 -17.07
C SER A 59 -11.08 -10.37 -16.93
N LEU A 60 -11.65 -9.54 -16.07
CA LEU A 60 -13.09 -9.36 -15.92
C LEU A 60 -13.74 -8.82 -17.19
N GLN A 61 -13.12 -7.83 -17.83
CA GLN A 61 -13.58 -7.30 -19.11
C GLN A 61 -13.49 -8.35 -20.23
N ALA A 62 -12.40 -9.12 -20.29
CA ALA A 62 -12.21 -10.19 -21.26
C ALA A 62 -13.24 -11.33 -21.08
N LYS A 63 -13.72 -11.56 -19.86
CA LYS A 63 -14.74 -12.56 -19.51
C LYS A 63 -16.16 -11.97 -19.43
N GLN A 64 -16.38 -10.77 -19.95
CA GLN A 64 -17.69 -10.12 -20.04
C GLN A 64 -18.42 -10.00 -18.68
N GLY A 65 -17.66 -9.77 -17.60
CA GLY A 65 -18.20 -9.58 -16.25
C GLY A 65 -18.34 -10.86 -15.41
N ASP A 66 -17.96 -12.02 -15.92
CA ASP A 66 -17.93 -13.26 -15.14
C ASP A 66 -16.73 -13.25 -14.18
N ALA A 67 -17.00 -12.98 -12.89
CA ALA A 67 -16.00 -12.84 -11.85
C ALA A 67 -15.22 -14.15 -11.60
N ALA A 68 -15.92 -15.27 -11.56
CA ALA A 68 -15.30 -16.58 -11.30
C ALA A 68 -14.38 -17.00 -12.45
N ALA A 69 -14.82 -16.81 -13.70
CA ALA A 69 -14.01 -17.08 -14.88
C ALA A 69 -12.81 -16.12 -14.98
N ALA A 70 -12.98 -14.85 -14.60
CA ALA A 70 -11.91 -13.85 -14.60
C ALA A 70 -10.81 -14.18 -13.60
N LEU A 71 -11.18 -14.53 -12.36
CA LEU A 71 -10.20 -14.89 -11.34
C LEU A 71 -9.59 -16.27 -11.57
N GLY A 72 -10.33 -17.21 -12.16
CA GLY A 72 -9.81 -18.53 -12.55
C GLY A 72 -8.62 -18.45 -13.52
N VAL A 73 -8.61 -17.48 -14.44
CA VAL A 73 -7.46 -17.23 -15.33
C VAL A 73 -6.22 -16.78 -14.56
N LEU A 74 -6.42 -16.10 -13.44
CA LEU A 74 -5.32 -15.59 -12.58
C LEU A 74 -4.93 -16.58 -11.49
N GLY A 75 -5.55 -17.75 -11.42
CA GLY A 75 -5.27 -18.77 -10.41
C GLY A 75 -6.07 -18.60 -9.12
N GLY A 76 -7.18 -17.85 -9.16
CA GLY A 76 -8.08 -17.66 -8.03
C GLY A 76 -9.06 -18.82 -7.85
N GLU A 77 -9.63 -18.93 -6.66
CA GLU A 77 -10.70 -19.87 -6.31
C GLU A 77 -12.02 -19.11 -6.11
N GLY A 78 -12.99 -19.33 -6.98
CA GLY A 78 -14.28 -18.64 -6.92
C GLY A 78 -14.14 -17.12 -7.14
N ASP A 79 -14.61 -16.35 -6.16
CA ASP A 79 -14.63 -14.87 -6.21
C ASP A 79 -13.43 -14.23 -5.52
N THR A 80 -12.45 -15.02 -5.12
CA THR A 80 -11.30 -14.56 -4.33
C THR A 80 -9.99 -15.05 -4.92
N LEU A 81 -9.04 -14.15 -5.01
CA LEU A 81 -7.65 -14.44 -5.36
C LEU A 81 -6.76 -14.12 -4.17
N TYR A 82 -5.88 -15.05 -3.84
CA TYR A 82 -4.98 -14.95 -2.70
C TYR A 82 -3.55 -14.66 -3.16
N TYR A 83 -2.89 -13.73 -2.46
CA TYR A 83 -1.49 -13.40 -2.69
C TYR A 83 -0.68 -13.56 -1.40
N ASN A 84 0.52 -14.10 -1.53
CA ASN A 84 1.47 -14.16 -0.42
C ASN A 84 2.16 -12.79 -0.19
N ALA A 85 3.06 -12.72 0.80
CA ALA A 85 3.82 -11.50 1.11
C ALA A 85 4.66 -10.97 -0.07
N ASN A 86 5.00 -11.82 -1.04
CA ASN A 86 5.75 -11.47 -2.25
C ASN A 86 4.83 -11.13 -3.45
N TRP A 87 3.53 -11.01 -3.23
CA TRP A 87 2.53 -10.75 -4.27
C TRP A 87 2.47 -11.82 -5.37
N GLN A 88 2.76 -13.05 -5.00
CA GLN A 88 2.57 -14.21 -5.87
C GLN A 88 1.23 -14.88 -5.51
N PRO A 89 0.48 -15.38 -6.53
CA PRO A 89 -0.73 -16.15 -6.27
C PRO A 89 -0.42 -17.36 -5.39
N CYS A 90 -1.25 -17.59 -4.37
CA CYS A 90 -1.08 -18.66 -3.42
C CYS A 90 -2.43 -19.20 -2.94
N THR A 91 -2.40 -20.22 -2.09
CA THR A 91 -3.59 -20.74 -1.43
C THR A 91 -3.98 -19.87 -0.21
N ALA A 92 -5.21 -20.01 0.27
CA ALA A 92 -5.71 -19.27 1.42
C ALA A 92 -4.87 -19.45 2.70
N ALA A 93 -4.15 -20.59 2.83
CA ALA A 93 -3.31 -20.89 3.99
C ALA A 93 -2.06 -19.98 4.08
N ASP A 94 -1.47 -19.61 2.93
CA ASP A 94 -0.24 -18.81 2.84
C ASP A 94 -0.51 -17.34 2.47
N ALA A 95 -1.78 -16.96 2.47
CA ALA A 95 -2.22 -15.63 2.02
C ALA A 95 -1.79 -14.53 2.98
N ALA A 96 -1.25 -13.44 2.42
CA ALA A 96 -1.03 -12.17 3.11
C ALA A 96 -2.01 -11.09 2.63
N TYR A 97 -2.47 -11.20 1.39
CA TYR A 97 -3.43 -10.29 0.76
C TYR A 97 -4.53 -11.06 0.06
N THR A 98 -5.72 -10.49 0.01
CA THR A 98 -6.87 -11.02 -0.72
C THR A 98 -7.36 -9.98 -1.73
N LEU A 99 -7.73 -10.46 -2.92
CA LEU A 99 -8.41 -9.68 -3.93
C LEU A 99 -9.78 -10.30 -4.18
N GLN A 100 -10.84 -9.52 -4.03
CA GLN A 100 -12.21 -9.95 -4.21
C GLN A 100 -12.91 -9.11 -5.28
N LEU A 101 -13.76 -9.75 -6.06
CA LEU A 101 -14.66 -9.11 -7.00
C LEU A 101 -16.07 -9.07 -6.41
N LEU A 102 -16.51 -7.89 -6.03
CA LEU A 102 -17.82 -7.66 -5.42
C LEU A 102 -18.72 -6.93 -6.40
N PRO A 103 -19.77 -7.58 -6.94
CA PRO A 103 -20.73 -6.89 -7.78
C PRO A 103 -21.48 -5.83 -6.98
N ALA A 104 -21.59 -4.62 -7.52
CA ALA A 104 -22.38 -3.55 -6.92
C ALA A 104 -23.86 -3.74 -7.33
N ALA A 105 -24.78 -3.54 -6.38
CA ALA A 105 -26.19 -3.90 -6.51
C ALA A 105 -27.00 -3.05 -7.51
N GLU A 106 -26.52 -1.89 -7.95
CA GLU A 106 -27.34 -0.93 -8.72
C GLU A 106 -26.80 -0.54 -10.09
N ASP A 107 -25.56 -0.87 -10.42
CA ASP A 107 -24.96 -0.58 -11.72
C ASP A 107 -24.15 -1.81 -12.19
N GLU A 108 -23.97 -1.98 -13.50
CA GLU A 108 -23.05 -2.98 -14.10
C GLU A 108 -21.58 -2.73 -13.66
N THR A 109 -21.41 -2.35 -12.39
CA THR A 109 -20.14 -2.01 -11.78
C THR A 109 -19.73 -3.12 -10.83
N THR A 110 -18.52 -3.63 -11.00
CA THR A 110 -17.90 -4.58 -10.08
C THR A 110 -16.79 -3.87 -9.30
N ASN A 111 -16.84 -3.93 -7.99
CA ASN A 111 -15.79 -3.39 -7.15
C ASN A 111 -14.70 -4.44 -6.94
N ILE A 112 -13.47 -4.11 -7.33
CA ILE A 112 -12.29 -4.90 -7.02
C ILE A 112 -11.75 -4.39 -5.71
N VAL A 113 -11.78 -5.24 -4.68
CA VAL A 113 -11.33 -4.90 -3.33
C VAL A 113 -10.08 -5.70 -3.01
N VAL A 114 -9.01 -5.01 -2.70
CA VAL A 114 -7.77 -5.61 -2.21
C VAL A 114 -7.62 -5.32 -0.74
N THR A 115 -7.49 -6.37 0.06
CA THR A 115 -7.39 -6.27 1.54
C THR A 115 -6.14 -7.01 2.02
N LYS A 116 -5.46 -6.44 2.99
CA LYS A 116 -4.38 -7.12 3.72
C LYS A 116 -4.96 -7.94 4.84
N LEU A 117 -4.56 -9.19 4.95
CA LEU A 117 -5.02 -10.07 6.03
C LEU A 117 -4.60 -9.51 7.39
N GLY A 118 -5.58 -9.39 8.29
CA GLY A 118 -5.38 -8.77 9.61
C GLY A 118 -5.71 -7.28 9.70
N GLU A 119 -6.00 -6.62 8.58
CA GLU A 119 -6.52 -5.25 8.55
C GLU A 119 -8.00 -5.24 8.22
N THR A 120 -8.76 -4.36 8.88
CA THR A 120 -10.21 -4.21 8.67
C THR A 120 -10.55 -3.28 7.50
N ALA A 121 -9.62 -2.40 7.13
CA ALA A 121 -9.77 -1.48 6.02
C ALA A 121 -9.19 -2.06 4.73
N PRO A 122 -9.87 -1.89 3.59
CA PRO A 122 -9.29 -2.30 2.30
C PRO A 122 -8.08 -1.43 1.95
N LEU A 123 -7.06 -2.06 1.39
CA LEU A 123 -5.88 -1.39 0.88
C LEU A 123 -6.21 -0.55 -0.37
N LEU A 124 -7.09 -1.09 -1.20
CA LEU A 124 -7.54 -0.49 -2.45
C LEU A 124 -8.96 -0.97 -2.78
N THR A 125 -9.79 -0.06 -3.28
CA THR A 125 -11.07 -0.38 -3.90
C THR A 125 -11.12 0.28 -5.28
N LEU A 126 -11.26 -0.52 -6.32
CA LEU A 126 -11.31 -0.07 -7.71
C LEU A 126 -12.66 -0.44 -8.31
N PRO A 127 -13.53 0.54 -8.64
CA PRO A 127 -14.77 0.27 -9.36
C PRO A 127 -14.47 0.05 -10.85
N VAL A 128 -14.97 -1.05 -11.41
CA VAL A 128 -14.83 -1.41 -12.83
C VAL A 128 -16.21 -1.57 -13.43
N ARG A 129 -16.45 -0.89 -14.54
CA ARG A 129 -17.66 -1.11 -15.37
C ARG A 129 -17.36 -2.11 -16.46
N CYS A 130 -18.16 -3.16 -16.52
CA CYS A 130 -18.16 -4.10 -17.62
C CYS A 130 -19.20 -3.64 -18.63
N HIS A 131 -18.77 -3.26 -19.82
CA HIS A 131 -19.69 -2.95 -20.91
C HIS A 131 -20.13 -4.26 -21.56
N THR A 132 -21.39 -4.63 -21.40
CA THR A 132 -22.00 -5.68 -22.19
C THR A 132 -22.32 -5.10 -23.57
N PRO A 133 -21.70 -5.59 -24.65
CA PRO A 133 -22.08 -5.12 -25.97
C PRO A 133 -23.56 -5.45 -26.23
N LEU A 134 -24.32 -4.43 -26.60
CA LEU A 134 -25.68 -4.61 -27.06
C LEU A 134 -25.61 -5.58 -28.25
N THR A 135 -26.16 -6.79 -28.10
CA THR A 135 -26.40 -7.68 -29.21
C THR A 135 -27.34 -6.95 -30.15
N ALA A 136 -26.83 -6.53 -31.31
CA ALA A 136 -27.67 -6.04 -32.39
C ALA A 136 -28.56 -7.21 -32.84
N GLU A 137 -29.88 -7.09 -32.63
CA GLU A 137 -30.88 -7.89 -33.31
C GLU A 137 -30.94 -7.54 -34.78
#